data_999a97babef370e55e692885fdaa0f0b
#
_entry.id   999a97babef370e55e692885fdaa0f0b
#
_cell.length_a   1.000
_cell.length_b   1.000
_cell.length_c   1.000
_cell.angle_alpha   90.00
_cell.angle_beta   90.00
_cell.angle_gamma   90.00
#
_symmetry.space_group_name_H-M   'P 1'
#
loop_
_entity.id
_entity.type
_entity.pdbx_description
1 polymer ?
#
loop_
_entity_poly.entity_id
_entity_poly.type
_entity_poly.pdbx_seq_one_letter_code
_entity_poly.pdbx_strand_id
1 'polypeptide(L)'
;MHPIKIFDFNLKSDLANWKIINDAVMGGVSASKFYLNTNGNGTFEGNISLENNGGFCAVKHVFEPLILKSVTHFSIRLKGDGKKYQFRVKTHRMDSHSYIFPFPTTTDWQTIEIPITELYPAFRGQKLNLPNYDGSNLEEITFLIGNKKEETFRFLIDSIEAK
;
A
#
# COMPACT_ATOMS: atom_id res chain seq x y z
N MET A 1 -2.10 24.70 7.53
CA MET A 1 -1.27 23.49 7.61
C MET A 1 -1.08 22.92 6.21
N HIS A 2 0.15 22.58 5.87
CA HIS A 2 0.46 22.10 4.52
C HIS A 2 0.44 20.58 4.49
N PRO A 3 -0.19 19.97 3.46
CA PRO A 3 -0.11 18.53 3.26
C PRO A 3 1.33 18.07 3.07
N ILE A 4 1.63 16.87 3.56
CA ILE A 4 2.93 16.24 3.33
C ILE A 4 2.77 15.31 2.13
N LYS A 5 3.49 15.58 1.05
CA LYS A 5 3.49 14.68 -0.11
C LYS A 5 4.38 13.48 0.17
N ILE A 6 3.79 12.29 0.16
CA ILE A 6 4.53 11.05 0.30
C ILE A 6 5.04 10.63 -1.09
N PHE A 7 4.17 10.65 -2.09
CA PHE A 7 4.57 10.41 -3.47
C PHE A 7 3.53 10.99 -4.44
N ASP A 8 4.01 11.65 -5.48
CA ASP A 8 3.19 12.25 -6.53
C ASP A 8 3.66 11.68 -7.87
N PHE A 9 2.84 10.82 -8.47
CA PHE A 9 3.21 10.14 -9.70
C PHE A 9 3.06 11.05 -10.92
N ASN A 10 4.07 11.02 -11.79
CA ASN A 10 4.05 11.71 -13.08
C ASN A 10 4.99 10.98 -14.05
N LEU A 11 5.04 11.42 -15.30
CA LEU A 11 5.83 10.75 -16.33
C LEU A 11 7.35 10.74 -16.05
N LYS A 12 7.82 11.58 -15.12
CA LYS A 12 9.23 11.67 -14.75
C LYS A 12 9.55 11.02 -13.40
N SER A 13 8.58 10.37 -12.78
CA SER A 13 8.78 9.76 -11.46
C SER A 13 9.85 8.68 -11.50
N ASP A 14 10.68 8.66 -10.45
CA ASP A 14 11.66 7.61 -10.23
C ASP A 14 11.04 6.55 -9.31
N LEU A 15 10.92 5.32 -9.79
CA LEU A 15 10.34 4.22 -9.04
C LEU A 15 11.38 3.33 -8.34
N ALA A 16 12.63 3.79 -8.23
CA ALA A 16 13.73 2.98 -7.68
C ALA A 16 13.46 2.49 -6.25
N ASN A 17 12.72 3.26 -5.45
CA ASN A 17 12.40 2.92 -4.07
C ASN A 17 11.05 2.20 -3.92
N TRP A 18 10.42 1.85 -5.03
CA TRP A 18 9.23 1.02 -5.08
C TRP A 18 9.63 -0.41 -5.41
N LYS A 19 9.25 -1.36 -4.58
CA LYS A 19 9.66 -2.76 -4.73
C LYS A 19 8.48 -3.70 -4.62
N ILE A 20 8.46 -4.68 -5.52
CA ILE A 20 7.47 -5.75 -5.49
C ILE A 20 7.86 -6.75 -4.39
N ILE A 21 6.89 -7.09 -3.54
CA ILE A 21 7.01 -8.13 -2.53
C ILE A 21 5.81 -9.05 -2.70
N ASN A 22 6.03 -10.18 -3.34
CA ASN A 22 4.99 -11.17 -3.55
C ASN A 22 5.14 -12.34 -2.58
N ASP A 23 4.20 -13.26 -2.62
CA ASP A 23 4.21 -14.47 -1.83
C ASP A 23 5.37 -15.43 -2.18
N ALA A 24 6.17 -15.10 -3.19
CA ALA A 24 7.37 -15.87 -3.54
C ALA A 24 8.33 -16.01 -2.34
N VAL A 25 8.37 -15.01 -1.45
CA VAL A 25 9.15 -15.07 -0.21
C VAL A 25 8.71 -16.21 0.71
N MET A 26 7.50 -16.74 0.48
CA MET A 26 6.93 -17.87 1.23
C MET A 26 6.78 -19.12 0.34
N GLY A 27 7.37 -19.11 -0.86
CA GLY A 27 7.26 -20.21 -1.81
C GLY A 27 6.06 -20.13 -2.75
N GLY A 28 5.28 -19.06 -2.70
CA GLY A 28 4.13 -18.85 -3.58
C GLY A 28 4.54 -18.52 -5.01
N VAL A 29 3.58 -18.49 -5.92
CA VAL A 29 3.80 -18.26 -7.35
C VAL A 29 2.99 -17.10 -7.92
N SER A 30 2.44 -16.25 -7.07
CA SER A 30 1.81 -15.01 -7.54
C SER A 30 2.85 -14.11 -8.21
N ALA A 31 2.44 -13.38 -9.23
CA ALA A 31 3.35 -12.52 -9.99
C ALA A 31 2.70 -11.14 -10.20
N SER A 32 3.50 -10.10 -10.06
CA SER A 32 3.03 -8.73 -10.26
C SER A 32 4.15 -7.84 -10.76
N LYS A 33 3.77 -6.65 -11.23
CA LYS A 33 4.71 -5.62 -11.66
C LYS A 33 4.18 -4.24 -11.25
N PHE A 34 5.09 -3.30 -11.15
CA PHE A 34 4.78 -1.90 -10.83
C PHE A 34 5.55 -1.00 -11.79
N TYR A 35 4.83 -0.13 -12.49
CA TYR A 35 5.43 0.72 -13.54
C TYR A 35 4.59 1.98 -13.73
N LEU A 36 5.15 2.95 -14.47
CA LEU A 36 4.40 4.14 -14.88
C LEU A 36 3.68 3.85 -16.19
N ASN A 37 2.37 4.12 -16.24
CA ASN A 37 1.62 4.01 -17.48
C ASN A 37 1.83 5.25 -18.36
N THR A 38 1.16 5.30 -19.51
CA THR A 38 1.32 6.40 -20.46
C THR A 38 0.85 7.75 -19.93
N ASN A 39 0.02 7.75 -18.89
CA ASN A 39 -0.46 8.96 -18.23
C ASN A 39 0.39 9.36 -17.02
N GLY A 40 1.44 8.61 -16.71
CA GLY A 40 2.31 8.89 -15.58
C GLY A 40 1.78 8.42 -14.23
N ASN A 41 0.80 7.52 -14.23
CA ASN A 41 0.30 6.93 -12.98
C ASN A 41 1.09 5.69 -12.59
N GLY A 42 1.32 5.49 -11.29
CA GLY A 42 1.86 4.25 -10.78
C GLY A 42 0.84 3.13 -11.03
N THR A 43 1.25 2.07 -11.71
CA THR A 43 0.37 0.97 -12.09
C THR A 43 0.87 -0.32 -11.45
N PHE A 44 0.05 -0.89 -10.58
CA PHE A 44 0.31 -2.14 -9.90
C PHE A 44 -0.66 -3.18 -10.43
N GLU A 45 -0.13 -4.22 -11.08
CA GLU A 45 -0.97 -5.25 -11.68
C GLU A 45 -0.31 -6.62 -11.62
N GLY A 46 -1.13 -7.66 -11.67
CA GLY A 46 -0.60 -9.01 -11.61
C GLY A 46 -1.67 -10.09 -11.50
N ASN A 47 -1.20 -11.26 -11.10
CA ASN A 47 -2.02 -12.46 -10.90
C ASN A 47 -1.75 -13.03 -9.53
N ILE A 48 -2.83 -13.27 -8.77
CA ILE A 48 -2.76 -13.94 -7.47
C ILE A 48 -2.91 -15.45 -7.71
N SER A 49 -2.00 -16.24 -7.15
CA SER A 49 -2.09 -17.69 -7.11
C SER A 49 -2.14 -18.16 -5.68
N LEU A 50 -2.98 -19.16 -5.40
CA LEU A 50 -3.07 -19.78 -4.08
C LEU A 50 -2.13 -20.97 -3.93
N GLU A 51 -1.39 -21.34 -4.99
CA GLU A 51 -0.45 -22.45 -4.94
C GLU A 51 0.64 -22.22 -3.90
N ASN A 52 1.10 -23.29 -3.27
CA ASN A 52 2.18 -23.30 -2.27
C ASN A 52 1.90 -22.38 -1.08
N ASN A 53 0.62 -22.29 -0.67
CA ASN A 53 0.17 -21.43 0.42
C ASN A 53 0.42 -19.94 0.14
N GLY A 54 0.52 -19.57 -1.12
CA GLY A 54 0.60 -18.18 -1.56
C GLY A 54 -0.74 -17.48 -1.44
N GLY A 55 -0.89 -16.37 -2.11
CA GLY A 55 -2.16 -15.67 -2.19
C GLY A 55 -2.08 -14.16 -2.04
N PHE A 56 -0.90 -13.55 -2.21
CA PHE A 56 -0.83 -12.10 -2.18
C PHE A 56 0.23 -11.53 -3.13
N CYS A 57 -0.02 -10.29 -3.56
CA CYS A 57 0.98 -9.44 -4.20
C CYS A 57 1.02 -8.12 -3.44
N ALA A 58 2.21 -7.56 -3.30
CA ALA A 58 2.39 -6.27 -2.63
C ALA A 58 3.45 -5.43 -3.35
N VAL A 59 3.31 -4.12 -3.24
CA VAL A 59 4.34 -3.17 -3.65
C VAL A 59 4.59 -2.22 -2.49
N LYS A 60 5.85 -2.05 -2.12
CA LYS A 60 6.21 -1.17 -1.01
C LYS A 60 7.13 -0.05 -1.45
N HIS A 61 7.01 1.07 -0.78
CA HIS A 61 7.85 2.25 -0.97
C HIS A 61 8.53 2.59 0.34
N VAL A 62 9.86 2.69 0.32
CA VAL A 62 10.66 3.08 1.48
C VAL A 62 11.28 4.44 1.19
N PHE A 63 11.41 5.25 2.23
CA PHE A 63 11.89 6.64 2.10
C PHE A 63 12.51 7.12 3.42
N GLU A 64 13.12 8.31 3.37
CA GLU A 64 13.64 8.94 4.59
C GLU A 64 12.52 9.15 5.59
N PRO A 65 12.76 8.92 6.89
CA PRO A 65 11.71 9.04 7.90
C PRO A 65 10.95 10.36 7.83
N LEU A 66 9.63 10.26 7.90
CA LEU A 66 8.72 11.40 7.95
C LEU A 66 8.02 11.44 9.31
N ILE A 67 7.96 12.62 9.92
CA ILE A 67 7.20 12.83 11.14
C ILE A 67 5.85 13.39 10.75
N LEU A 68 4.77 12.66 11.06
CA LEU A 68 3.42 13.03 10.69
C LEU A 68 2.70 13.77 11.81
N LYS A 69 3.43 14.59 12.54
CA LYS A 69 2.87 15.40 13.63
C LYS A 69 1.80 16.34 13.07
N SER A 70 0.65 16.37 13.71
CA SER A 70 -0.51 17.17 13.31
C SER A 70 -1.23 16.67 12.05
N VAL A 71 -0.86 15.51 11.54
CA VAL A 71 -1.57 14.86 10.46
C VAL A 71 -2.75 14.07 11.04
N THR A 72 -3.91 14.15 10.40
CA THR A 72 -5.10 13.43 10.85
C THR A 72 -5.42 12.23 9.97
N HIS A 73 -5.00 12.26 8.71
CA HIS A 73 -5.34 11.18 7.76
C HIS A 73 -4.37 11.13 6.59
N PHE A 74 -4.34 9.99 5.92
CA PHE A 74 -3.75 9.86 4.59
C PHE A 74 -4.81 10.13 3.54
N SER A 75 -4.42 10.76 2.44
CA SER A 75 -5.29 11.01 1.30
C SER A 75 -4.65 10.40 0.07
N ILE A 76 -5.31 9.44 -0.55
CA ILE A 76 -4.76 8.68 -1.67
C ILE A 76 -5.71 8.77 -2.85
N ARG A 77 -5.21 9.33 -3.96
CA ARG A 77 -5.97 9.36 -5.22
C ARG A 77 -5.58 8.14 -6.03
N LEU A 78 -6.57 7.28 -6.28
CA LEU A 78 -6.35 5.99 -6.92
C LEU A 78 -7.52 5.57 -7.79
N LYS A 79 -7.27 4.57 -8.63
CA LYS A 79 -8.28 3.93 -9.46
C LYS A 79 -8.07 2.42 -9.35
N GLY A 80 -9.09 1.73 -8.87
CA GLY A 80 -9.03 0.29 -8.68
C GLY A 80 -9.73 -0.48 -9.79
N ASP A 81 -10.11 -1.69 -9.46
CA ASP A 81 -10.76 -2.63 -10.37
C ASP A 81 -11.97 -3.30 -9.70
N GLY A 82 -12.49 -2.69 -8.62
CA GLY A 82 -13.61 -3.24 -7.87
C GLY A 82 -13.20 -4.24 -6.80
N LYS A 83 -11.91 -4.49 -6.64
CA LYS A 83 -11.42 -5.46 -5.66
C LYS A 83 -10.98 -4.76 -4.37
N LYS A 84 -10.79 -5.55 -3.31
CA LYS A 84 -10.28 -5.05 -2.04
C LYS A 84 -8.78 -5.06 -2.00
N TYR A 85 -8.22 -3.97 -1.48
CA TYR A 85 -6.79 -3.80 -1.27
C TYR A 85 -6.53 -3.40 0.18
N GLN A 86 -5.27 -3.43 0.58
CA GLN A 86 -4.85 -2.97 1.90
C GLN A 86 -3.78 -1.90 1.73
N PHE A 87 -3.92 -0.83 2.51
CA PHE A 87 -2.86 0.15 2.70
C PHE A 87 -2.19 -0.15 4.02
N ARG A 88 -0.86 -0.26 4.01
CA ARG A 88 -0.07 -0.61 5.19
C ARG A 88 1.02 0.41 5.41
N VAL A 89 1.32 0.71 6.66
CA VAL A 89 2.41 1.60 7.04
C VAL A 89 3.26 0.96 8.12
N LYS A 90 4.53 1.41 8.21
CA LYS A 90 5.42 1.06 9.31
C LYS A 90 6.00 2.30 9.94
N THR A 91 6.02 2.34 11.26
CA THR A 91 6.71 3.38 12.03
C THR A 91 8.21 3.30 11.74
N HIS A 92 8.78 2.11 11.85
CA HIS A 92 10.17 1.82 11.51
C HIS A 92 10.18 0.65 10.54
N ARG A 93 10.92 0.78 9.43
CA ARG A 93 10.93 -0.27 8.39
C ARG A 93 11.48 -1.61 8.87
N MET A 94 12.23 -1.61 9.99
CA MET A 94 12.74 -2.84 10.59
C MET A 94 11.75 -3.53 11.52
N ASP A 95 10.59 -2.92 11.80
CA ASP A 95 9.56 -3.55 12.61
C ASP A 95 8.98 -4.77 11.88
N SER A 96 8.65 -5.80 12.64
CA SER A 96 8.03 -7.00 12.05
C SER A 96 6.55 -6.79 11.73
N HIS A 97 5.87 -5.91 12.48
CA HIS A 97 4.45 -5.63 12.27
C HIS A 97 4.24 -4.43 11.38
N SER A 98 3.06 -4.37 10.77
CA SER A 98 2.59 -3.22 10.00
C SER A 98 1.26 -2.76 10.56
N TYR A 99 0.88 -1.52 10.26
CA TYR A 99 -0.45 -0.98 10.55
C TYR A 99 -1.26 -1.01 9.26
N ILE A 100 -2.45 -1.58 9.32
CA ILE A 100 -3.23 -1.97 8.14
C ILE A 100 -4.56 -1.25 8.08
N PHE A 101 -4.94 -0.82 6.88
CA PHE A 101 -6.27 -0.32 6.58
C PHE A 101 -6.77 -0.98 5.29
N PRO A 102 -7.71 -1.93 5.38
CA PRO A 102 -8.31 -2.53 4.19
C PRO A 102 -9.37 -1.60 3.60
N PHE A 103 -9.47 -1.56 2.27
CA PHE A 103 -10.44 -0.71 1.60
C PHE A 103 -10.91 -1.33 0.29
N PRO A 104 -12.19 -1.14 -0.07
CA PRO A 104 -12.69 -1.54 -1.39
C PRO A 104 -12.32 -0.48 -2.43
N THR A 105 -12.32 -0.87 -3.69
CA THR A 105 -12.11 0.06 -4.79
C THR A 105 -13.27 0.01 -5.76
N THR A 106 -13.33 1.03 -6.63
CA THR A 106 -14.25 1.07 -7.77
C THR A 106 -13.40 1.15 -9.04
N THR A 107 -14.05 1.11 -10.19
CA THR A 107 -13.37 1.26 -11.49
C THR A 107 -13.19 2.72 -11.89
N ASP A 108 -13.60 3.65 -11.05
CA ASP A 108 -13.44 5.09 -11.27
C ASP A 108 -12.31 5.65 -10.41
N TRP A 109 -11.79 6.81 -10.81
CA TRP A 109 -10.88 7.56 -9.96
C TRP A 109 -11.59 8.01 -8.69
N GLN A 110 -10.93 7.81 -7.55
CA GLN A 110 -11.48 8.18 -6.26
C GLN A 110 -10.35 8.64 -5.34
N THR A 111 -10.70 9.43 -4.33
CA THR A 111 -9.77 9.79 -3.27
C THR A 111 -10.22 9.08 -2.00
N ILE A 112 -9.33 8.27 -1.46
CA ILE A 112 -9.60 7.55 -0.21
C ILE A 112 -8.96 8.31 0.93
N GLU A 113 -9.76 8.63 1.95
CA GLU A 113 -9.29 9.28 3.17
C GLU A 113 -9.15 8.21 4.25
N ILE A 114 -7.94 8.04 4.78
CA ILE A 114 -7.66 7.02 5.78
C ILE A 114 -7.26 7.70 7.09
N PRO A 115 -8.14 7.71 8.10
CA PRO A 115 -7.76 8.28 9.39
C PRO A 115 -6.57 7.54 9.99
N ILE A 116 -5.61 8.29 10.51
CA ILE A 116 -4.39 7.72 11.11
C ILE A 116 -4.74 6.68 12.17
N THR A 117 -5.72 6.99 13.02
CA THR A 117 -6.09 6.15 14.16
C THR A 117 -6.85 4.87 13.77
N GLU A 118 -7.22 4.70 12.50
CA GLU A 118 -7.91 3.49 12.05
C GLU A 118 -6.98 2.45 11.45
N LEU A 119 -5.69 2.74 11.38
CA LEU A 119 -4.69 1.77 10.96
C LEU A 119 -4.32 0.88 12.15
N TYR A 120 -4.69 -0.40 12.10
CA TYR A 120 -4.48 -1.32 13.19
C TYR A 120 -3.21 -2.17 13.01
N PRO A 121 -2.52 -2.54 14.11
CA PRO A 121 -1.29 -3.32 14.01
C PRO A 121 -1.58 -4.79 13.72
N ALA A 122 -0.78 -5.40 12.84
CA ALA A 122 -0.91 -6.80 12.50
C ALA A 122 0.44 -7.39 12.07
N PHE A 123 0.58 -8.70 12.26
CA PHE A 123 1.74 -9.44 11.81
C PHE A 123 1.27 -10.80 11.30
N ARG A 124 1.65 -11.13 10.06
CA ARG A 124 1.29 -12.38 9.39
C ARG A 124 -0.22 -12.67 9.45
N GLY A 125 -1.02 -11.64 9.16
CA GLY A 125 -2.47 -11.77 9.11
C GLY A 125 -3.16 -11.77 10.46
N GLN A 126 -2.43 -11.65 11.57
CA GLN A 126 -2.96 -11.65 12.91
C GLN A 126 -2.94 -10.26 13.51
N LYS A 127 -4.11 -9.77 13.96
CA LYS A 127 -4.19 -8.49 14.65
C LYS A 127 -3.47 -8.58 15.99
N LEU A 128 -2.63 -7.59 16.28
CA LEU A 128 -1.85 -7.54 17.51
C LEU A 128 -2.57 -6.74 18.58
N ASN A 129 -2.28 -7.07 19.84
CA ASN A 129 -2.80 -6.32 20.98
C ASN A 129 -1.90 -5.14 21.31
N LEU A 130 -1.79 -4.21 20.36
CA LEU A 130 -1.02 -2.98 20.46
C LEU A 130 -1.92 -1.82 20.04
N PRO A 131 -1.57 -0.57 20.45
CA PRO A 131 -2.32 0.59 19.97
C PRO A 131 -2.27 0.72 18.45
N ASN A 132 -3.27 1.36 17.88
CA ASN A 132 -3.28 1.71 16.46
C ASN A 132 -2.19 2.72 16.14
N TYR A 133 -1.94 2.95 14.86
CA TYR A 133 -0.90 3.85 14.39
C TYR A 133 -1.11 5.27 14.96
N ASP A 134 -0.02 5.90 15.42
CA ASP A 134 -0.07 7.21 16.06
C ASP A 134 0.48 8.35 15.20
N GLY A 135 1.05 8.06 14.04
CA GLY A 135 1.61 9.08 13.16
C GLY A 135 2.93 9.67 13.61
N SER A 136 3.56 9.12 14.65
CA SER A 136 4.80 9.67 15.19
C SER A 136 5.97 9.64 14.22
N ASN A 137 6.03 8.60 13.38
CA ASN A 137 7.08 8.41 12.40
C ASN A 137 6.57 7.50 11.28
N LEU A 138 7.05 7.72 10.06
CA LEU A 138 6.68 6.90 8.92
C LEU A 138 7.92 6.62 8.08
N GLU A 139 8.22 5.34 7.83
CA GLU A 139 9.38 4.94 7.04
C GLU A 139 9.03 4.07 5.83
N GLU A 140 7.83 3.50 5.81
CA GLU A 140 7.44 2.61 4.72
C GLU A 140 5.92 2.63 4.53
N ILE A 141 5.48 2.60 3.28
CA ILE A 141 4.09 2.34 2.92
C ILE A 141 4.03 1.16 1.97
N THR A 142 2.91 0.43 1.98
CA THR A 142 2.71 -0.75 1.15
C THR A 142 1.27 -0.81 0.68
N PHE A 143 1.07 -1.19 -0.58
CA PHE A 143 -0.23 -1.60 -1.10
C PHE A 143 -0.19 -3.10 -1.32
N LEU A 144 -1.22 -3.80 -0.85
CA LEU A 144 -1.28 -5.25 -0.90
C LEU A 144 -2.66 -5.70 -1.36
N ILE A 145 -2.70 -6.76 -2.16
CA ILE A 145 -3.92 -7.48 -2.48
C ILE A 145 -3.75 -8.94 -2.08
N GLY A 146 -4.69 -9.45 -1.28
CA GLY A 146 -4.70 -10.83 -0.81
C GLY A 146 -6.08 -11.19 -0.30
N ASN A 147 -6.96 -11.59 -1.20
CA ASN A 147 -8.38 -11.83 -0.91
C ASN A 147 -8.72 -13.32 -0.77
N LYS A 148 -7.72 -14.17 -0.57
CA LYS A 148 -7.86 -15.63 -0.40
C LYS A 148 -8.51 -16.31 -1.61
N LYS A 149 -8.23 -15.77 -2.80
CA LYS A 149 -8.72 -16.36 -4.06
C LYS A 149 -7.76 -16.03 -5.19
N GLU A 150 -7.79 -16.86 -6.22
CA GLU A 150 -7.06 -16.59 -7.45
C GLU A 150 -7.80 -15.51 -8.25
N GLU A 151 -7.06 -14.48 -8.63
CA GLU A 151 -7.63 -13.37 -9.39
C GLU A 151 -6.51 -12.57 -10.06
N THR A 152 -6.87 -11.88 -11.13
CA THR A 152 -6.02 -10.87 -11.74
C THR A 152 -6.44 -9.52 -11.18
N PHE A 153 -5.49 -8.58 -11.08
CA PHE A 153 -5.79 -7.26 -10.53
C PHE A 153 -5.05 -6.16 -11.28
N ARG A 154 -5.59 -4.96 -11.19
CA ARG A 154 -4.95 -3.75 -11.72
C ARG A 154 -5.37 -2.55 -10.88
N PHE A 155 -4.39 -1.80 -10.43
CA PHE A 155 -4.57 -0.70 -9.46
C PHE A 155 -3.67 0.45 -9.86
N LEU A 156 -4.25 1.65 -10.02
CA LEU A 156 -3.52 2.84 -10.45
C LEU A 156 -3.46 3.83 -9.29
N ILE A 157 -2.31 4.49 -9.12
CA ILE A 157 -2.10 5.48 -8.08
C ILE A 157 -1.64 6.79 -8.73
N ASP A 158 -2.29 7.88 -8.38
CA ASP A 158 -1.93 9.22 -8.83
C ASP A 158 -1.10 9.95 -7.77
N SER A 159 -1.56 9.95 -6.52
CA SER A 159 -0.87 10.67 -5.45
C SER A 159 -1.16 10.08 -4.07
N ILE A 160 -0.21 10.26 -3.17
CA ILE A 160 -0.30 9.84 -1.77
C ILE A 160 0.15 11.00 -0.91
N GLU A 161 -0.73 11.49 -0.04
CA GLU A 161 -0.45 12.61 0.84
C GLU A 161 -0.86 12.27 2.27
N ALA A 162 -0.28 13.00 3.22
CA ALA A 162 -0.70 13.00 4.62
C ALA A 162 -1.14 14.42 4.98
N LYS A 163 -2.33 14.56 5.54
CA LYS A 163 -2.94 15.86 5.81
C LYS A 163 -3.34 16.04 7.26
#